data_115f50ac7e5062f60bb78dd0ce271a1e
#
_entry.id   115f50ac7e5062f60bb78dd0ce271a1e
#
_cell.length_a   1.000
_cell.length_b   1.000
_cell.length_c   1.000
_cell.angle_alpha   90.00
_cell.angle_beta   90.00
_cell.angle_gamma   90.00
#
_symmetry.space_group_name_H-M   'P 1'
#
loop_
_entity.id
_entity.type
_entity.pdbx_description
1 polymer ?
#
loop_
_entity_poly.entity_id
_entity_poly.type
_entity_poly.pdbx_seq_one_letter_code
_entity_poly.pdbx_strand_id
1 'polypeptide(L)'
;LQLNRPDVLYDVPKMLFSSSGPLALKWNYIPKMLPWILRYLNNCNKKSMLHTAKYMHQILNQSMDAYEEIFQEIDTSNLLEQKGIIYVWTNKNLKSRELEIKVRDDLGVKQKILNVKEILDLEPNVKPVFTGGCYYDYAYHARDPKGIVKKIFELFIKRGGKFIKENVKSLKQSSYNETLIETEKKEYKFEKSVIACGAFSKKLTDQLGENIPLDTERGYHVHFKGMESLIKRPIIFLDRGFGMTPMNQGLRAVGTVELGGL
;
A
#
# COMPACT_ATOMS: atom_id res chain seq x y z
N LEU A 1 0.90 4.57 6.51
CA LEU A 1 1.94 3.68 7.03
C LEU A 1 1.39 2.96 8.24
N GLN A 2 1.11 1.66 8.13
CA GLN A 2 0.95 0.80 9.30
C GLN A 2 2.36 0.60 9.88
N LEU A 3 2.66 1.34 10.91
CA LEU A 3 3.89 1.15 11.66
C LEU A 3 3.72 -0.03 12.60
N ASN A 4 4.81 -0.74 12.88
CA ASN A 4 4.90 -1.78 13.89
C ASN A 4 4.81 -1.18 15.31
N ARG A 5 3.61 -0.69 15.64
CA ARG A 5 3.35 0.01 16.92
C ARG A 5 3.38 -0.94 18.11
N PRO A 6 3.82 -0.48 19.27
CA PRO A 6 3.82 -1.29 20.49
C PRO A 6 2.43 -1.79 20.92
N ASP A 7 1.39 -1.00 20.68
CA ASP A 7 -0.01 -1.31 21.04
C ASP A 7 -0.63 -2.42 20.19
N VAL A 8 -0.09 -2.72 19.01
CA VAL A 8 -0.53 -3.85 18.16
C VAL A 8 -0.50 -5.17 18.93
N LEU A 9 0.46 -5.34 19.86
CA LEU A 9 0.54 -6.55 20.68
C LEU A 9 -0.74 -6.86 21.48
N TYR A 10 -1.47 -5.81 21.89
CA TYR A 10 -2.74 -5.94 22.60
C TYR A 10 -3.94 -6.19 21.68
N ASP A 11 -3.82 -5.78 20.42
CA ASP A 11 -4.91 -5.88 19.44
C ASP A 11 -4.85 -7.20 18.64
N VAL A 12 -3.66 -7.80 18.48
CA VAL A 12 -3.47 -9.04 17.70
C VAL A 12 -4.41 -10.17 18.13
N PRO A 13 -4.58 -10.52 19.42
CA PRO A 13 -5.52 -11.57 19.79
C PRO A 13 -6.95 -11.27 19.36
N LYS A 14 -7.41 -10.02 19.51
CA LYS A 14 -8.75 -9.60 19.08
C LYS A 14 -8.93 -9.69 17.58
N MET A 15 -7.90 -9.32 16.80
CA MET A 15 -7.92 -9.40 15.34
C MET A 15 -7.97 -10.83 14.83
N LEU A 16 -7.28 -11.76 15.51
CA LEU A 16 -7.20 -13.17 15.12
C LEU A 16 -8.49 -13.96 15.43
N PHE A 17 -9.15 -13.64 16.55
CA PHE A 17 -10.31 -14.37 17.03
C PHE A 17 -11.66 -13.69 16.70
N SER A 18 -11.64 -12.54 16.04
CA SER A 18 -12.86 -11.84 15.62
C SER A 18 -13.27 -12.29 14.22
N SER A 19 -14.47 -12.81 14.09
CA SER A 19 -15.08 -13.16 12.78
C SER A 19 -15.31 -11.95 11.87
N SER A 20 -15.31 -10.74 12.43
CA SER A 20 -15.45 -9.46 11.71
C SER A 20 -14.15 -8.65 11.70
N GLY A 21 -13.01 -9.26 12.09
CA GLY A 21 -11.72 -8.61 12.11
C GLY A 21 -11.18 -8.29 10.71
N PRO A 22 -10.26 -7.32 10.59
CA PRO A 22 -9.67 -6.95 9.30
C PRO A 22 -8.67 -7.98 8.75
N LEU A 23 -8.30 -8.98 9.56
CA LEU A 23 -7.31 -10.00 9.23
C LEU A 23 -7.97 -11.38 9.15
N ALA A 24 -7.87 -12.03 7.99
CA ALA A 24 -8.28 -13.42 7.79
C ALA A 24 -7.03 -14.31 7.67
N LEU A 25 -6.96 -15.37 8.45
CA LEU A 25 -5.88 -16.34 8.41
C LEU A 25 -6.38 -17.69 7.93
N LYS A 26 -5.67 -18.32 7.01
CA LYS A 26 -5.82 -19.74 6.72
C LYS A 26 -5.07 -20.55 7.77
N TRP A 27 -5.78 -21.31 8.56
CA TRP A 27 -5.22 -22.09 9.68
C TRP A 27 -4.09 -23.04 9.26
N ASN A 28 -4.20 -23.66 8.08
CA ASN A 28 -3.18 -24.53 7.51
C ASN A 28 -1.92 -23.77 7.05
N TYR A 29 -1.98 -22.43 6.93
CA TYR A 29 -0.85 -21.59 6.53
C TYR A 29 -0.06 -21.03 7.72
N ILE A 30 -0.63 -21.08 8.94
CA ILE A 30 -0.02 -20.54 10.17
C ILE A 30 1.38 -21.11 10.44
N PRO A 31 1.65 -22.43 10.34
CA PRO A 31 2.99 -22.96 10.59
C PRO A 31 4.06 -22.32 9.70
N LYS A 32 3.72 -22.04 8.44
CA LYS A 32 4.63 -21.39 7.49
C LYS A 32 4.86 -19.92 7.83
N MET A 33 3.84 -19.25 8.35
CA MET A 33 3.90 -17.83 8.74
C MET A 33 4.50 -17.59 10.12
N LEU A 34 4.55 -18.60 10.97
CA LEU A 34 4.95 -18.43 12.38
C LEU A 34 6.30 -17.71 12.55
N PRO A 35 7.36 -18.02 11.77
CA PRO A 35 8.63 -17.29 11.86
C PRO A 35 8.49 -15.79 11.56
N TRP A 36 7.63 -15.44 10.59
CA TRP A 36 7.34 -14.04 10.25
C TRP A 36 6.54 -13.35 11.36
N ILE A 37 5.50 -14.01 11.87
CA ILE A 37 4.68 -13.48 12.97
C ILE A 37 5.56 -13.17 14.19
N LEU A 38 6.43 -14.09 14.58
CA LEU A 38 7.33 -13.90 15.72
C LEU A 38 8.29 -12.72 15.49
N ARG A 39 8.86 -12.58 14.29
CA ARG A 39 9.70 -11.44 13.94
C ARG A 39 8.91 -10.12 13.96
N TYR A 40 7.70 -10.11 13.42
CA TYR A 40 6.83 -8.94 13.44
C TYR A 40 6.51 -8.51 14.87
N LEU A 41 6.06 -9.42 15.73
CA LEU A 41 5.74 -9.13 17.12
C LEU A 41 6.96 -8.63 17.90
N ASN A 42 8.13 -9.22 17.69
CA ASN A 42 9.38 -8.76 18.31
C ASN A 42 9.77 -7.33 17.86
N ASN A 43 9.36 -6.92 16.67
CA ASN A 43 9.58 -5.57 16.14
C ASN A 43 8.46 -4.57 16.51
N CYS A 44 7.40 -5.00 17.19
CA CYS A 44 6.35 -4.11 17.70
C CYS A 44 6.80 -3.38 18.98
N ASN A 45 7.83 -2.56 18.85
CA ASN A 45 8.37 -1.72 19.91
C ASN A 45 8.77 -0.34 19.39
N LYS A 46 8.88 0.64 20.29
CA LYS A 46 9.15 2.05 19.93
C LYS A 46 10.44 2.22 19.11
N LYS A 47 11.52 1.51 19.47
CA LYS A 47 12.81 1.61 18.75
C LYS A 47 12.69 1.16 17.30
N SER A 48 12.11 -0.01 17.06
CA SER A 48 11.91 -0.56 15.72
C SER A 48 10.90 0.28 14.92
N MET A 49 9.85 0.81 15.58
CA MET A 49 8.88 1.72 14.95
C MET A 49 9.57 2.98 14.42
N LEU A 50 10.40 3.65 15.24
CA LEU A 50 11.12 4.86 14.82
C LEU A 50 12.12 4.59 13.70
N HIS A 51 12.84 3.46 13.79
CA HIS A 51 13.75 3.02 12.74
C HIS A 51 12.99 2.82 11.41
N THR A 52 11.92 2.05 11.43
CA THR A 52 11.09 1.80 10.23
C THR A 52 10.53 3.11 9.66
N ALA A 53 9.99 3.99 10.51
CA ALA A 53 9.44 5.27 10.07
C ALA A 53 10.48 6.14 9.37
N LYS A 54 11.70 6.23 9.91
CA LYS A 54 12.80 7.00 9.32
C LYS A 54 13.16 6.51 7.92
N TYR A 55 13.40 5.21 7.76
CA TYR A 55 13.83 4.66 6.45
C TYR A 55 12.69 4.63 5.43
N MET A 56 11.47 4.35 5.86
CA MET A 56 10.30 4.47 4.97
C MET A 56 10.09 5.90 4.51
N HIS A 57 10.29 6.88 5.40
CA HIS A 57 10.21 8.29 5.01
C HIS A 57 11.25 8.65 3.95
N GLN A 58 12.51 8.22 4.10
CA GLN A 58 13.58 8.47 3.12
C GLN A 58 13.25 7.93 1.72
N ILE A 59 12.53 6.80 1.64
CA ILE A 59 12.13 6.22 0.35
C ILE A 59 10.89 6.93 -0.21
N LEU A 60 9.91 7.25 0.64
CA LEU A 60 8.60 7.71 0.20
C LEU A 60 8.52 9.22 -0.04
N ASN A 61 9.36 10.03 0.61
CA ASN A 61 9.29 11.49 0.47
C ASN A 61 9.66 12.00 -0.93
N GLN A 62 10.37 11.19 -1.73
CA GLN A 62 10.73 11.51 -3.12
C GLN A 62 9.76 10.93 -4.15
N SER A 63 8.75 10.18 -3.70
CA SER A 63 7.86 9.45 -4.63
C SER A 63 7.03 10.37 -5.50
N MET A 64 6.54 11.50 -4.95
CA MET A 64 5.73 12.44 -5.74
C MET A 64 6.56 13.15 -6.79
N ASP A 65 7.76 13.63 -6.45
CA ASP A 65 8.67 14.29 -7.40
C ASP A 65 8.97 13.36 -8.59
N ALA A 66 9.25 12.07 -8.32
CA ALA A 66 9.47 11.07 -9.36
C ALA A 66 8.21 10.79 -10.22
N TYR A 67 7.02 10.84 -9.64
CA TYR A 67 5.79 10.73 -10.40
C TYR A 67 5.48 11.99 -11.21
N GLU A 68 5.76 13.17 -10.68
CA GLU A 68 5.52 14.44 -11.39
C GLU A 68 6.30 14.53 -12.70
N GLU A 69 7.55 14.05 -12.75
CA GLU A 69 8.32 13.95 -13.99
C GLU A 69 7.58 13.13 -15.07
N ILE A 70 6.95 12.01 -14.68
CA ILE A 70 6.18 11.16 -15.59
C ILE A 70 4.84 11.83 -15.95
N PHE A 71 4.19 12.44 -14.96
CA PHE A 71 2.86 13.05 -15.14
C PHE A 71 2.88 14.30 -16.00
N GLN A 72 4.02 14.97 -16.15
CA GLN A 72 4.18 16.05 -17.14
C GLN A 72 4.05 15.57 -18.60
N GLU A 73 4.28 14.27 -18.85
CA GLU A 73 4.25 13.71 -20.19
C GLU A 73 2.98 12.92 -20.54
N ILE A 74 2.10 12.73 -19.58
CA ILE A 74 0.83 12.00 -19.75
C ILE A 74 -0.34 12.82 -19.21
N ASP A 75 -1.50 12.70 -19.85
CA ASP A 75 -2.74 13.30 -19.34
C ASP A 75 -3.25 12.51 -18.13
N THR A 76 -3.23 13.14 -16.96
CA THR A 76 -3.69 12.59 -15.68
C THR A 76 -5.01 13.17 -15.18
N SER A 77 -5.66 14.07 -15.95
CA SER A 77 -6.81 14.89 -15.53
C SER A 77 -7.99 14.08 -14.96
N ASN A 78 -8.23 12.88 -15.50
CA ASN A 78 -9.27 11.96 -15.05
C ASN A 78 -8.73 10.76 -14.26
N LEU A 79 -7.45 10.72 -13.95
CA LEU A 79 -6.78 9.57 -13.33
C LEU A 79 -6.39 9.82 -11.88
N LEU A 80 -6.09 11.08 -11.55
CA LEU A 80 -5.64 11.52 -10.24
C LEU A 80 -6.44 12.71 -9.74
N GLU A 81 -6.60 12.81 -8.44
CA GLU A 81 -7.24 13.96 -7.81
C GLU A 81 -6.52 14.33 -6.51
N GLN A 82 -6.19 15.62 -6.35
CA GLN A 82 -5.59 16.16 -5.13
C GLN A 82 -6.66 16.81 -4.26
N LYS A 83 -7.30 16.01 -3.43
CA LYS A 83 -8.28 16.49 -2.44
C LYS A 83 -7.92 16.10 -1.02
N GLY A 84 -6.70 15.58 -0.85
CA GLY A 84 -6.23 15.06 0.42
C GLY A 84 -6.86 13.72 0.77
N ILE A 85 -6.50 13.22 1.96
CA ILE A 85 -6.98 11.96 2.55
C ILE A 85 -7.26 12.16 4.03
N ILE A 86 -8.34 11.59 4.53
CA ILE A 86 -8.70 11.65 5.96
C ILE A 86 -8.53 10.26 6.58
N TYR A 87 -7.78 10.20 7.67
CA TYR A 87 -7.72 9.03 8.55
C TYR A 87 -8.57 9.32 9.78
N VAL A 88 -9.56 8.48 10.06
CA VAL A 88 -10.44 8.63 11.22
C VAL A 88 -10.24 7.50 12.22
N TRP A 89 -10.48 7.79 13.50
CA TRP A 89 -10.44 6.81 14.59
C TRP A 89 -11.72 6.88 15.41
N THR A 90 -12.11 5.75 15.98
CA THR A 90 -13.32 5.59 16.80
C THR A 90 -12.99 5.54 18.29
N ASN A 91 -11.74 5.23 18.64
CA ASN A 91 -11.30 5.13 20.01
C ASN A 91 -11.05 6.52 20.62
N LYS A 92 -11.59 6.75 21.82
CA LYS A 92 -11.35 7.99 22.60
C LYS A 92 -9.95 8.04 23.22
N ASN A 93 -9.26 6.92 23.32
CA ASN A 93 -7.91 6.88 23.88
C ASN A 93 -6.86 7.32 22.85
N LEU A 94 -6.50 8.60 22.91
CA LEU A 94 -5.57 9.24 21.97
C LEU A 94 -4.09 8.86 22.20
N LYS A 95 -3.72 8.25 23.34
CA LYS A 95 -2.30 8.02 23.68
C LYS A 95 -1.53 7.21 22.63
N SER A 96 -2.16 6.18 22.02
CA SER A 96 -1.53 5.43 20.93
C SER A 96 -1.36 6.27 19.65
N ARG A 97 -2.26 7.21 19.41
CA ARG A 97 -2.24 8.11 18.26
C ARG A 97 -1.25 9.26 18.42
N GLU A 98 -1.06 9.75 19.64
CA GLU A 98 -0.09 10.80 19.96
C GLU A 98 1.33 10.43 19.51
N LEU A 99 1.74 9.17 19.73
CA LEU A 99 3.04 8.70 19.27
C LEU A 99 3.16 8.73 17.75
N GLU A 100 2.13 8.27 17.02
CA GLU A 100 2.13 8.29 15.55
C GLU A 100 2.13 9.72 14.99
N ILE A 101 1.31 10.61 15.57
CA ILE A 101 1.25 12.02 15.22
C ILE A 101 2.62 12.66 15.42
N LYS A 102 3.21 12.47 16.61
CA LYS A 102 4.54 13.00 16.93
C LYS A 102 5.62 12.49 15.97
N VAL A 103 5.64 11.20 15.64
CA VAL A 103 6.62 10.63 14.71
C VAL A 103 6.50 11.26 13.31
N ARG A 104 5.28 11.55 12.85
CA ARG A 104 5.06 12.24 11.57
C ARG A 104 5.50 13.69 11.62
N ASP A 105 5.20 14.40 12.71
CA ASP A 105 5.65 15.78 12.92
C ASP A 105 7.19 15.87 12.98
N ASP A 106 7.85 14.95 13.72
CA ASP A 106 9.31 14.87 13.82
C ASP A 106 9.97 14.56 12.45
N LEU A 107 9.25 13.92 11.53
CA LEU A 107 9.68 13.66 10.15
C LEU A 107 9.25 14.77 9.15
N GLY A 108 8.64 15.85 9.61
CA GLY A 108 8.20 16.96 8.77
C GLY A 108 6.98 16.67 7.90
N VAL A 109 6.21 15.62 8.20
CA VAL A 109 4.96 15.29 7.48
C VAL A 109 3.88 16.28 7.89
N LYS A 110 3.41 17.09 6.94
CA LYS A 110 2.32 18.05 7.16
C LYS A 110 1.02 17.29 7.42
N GLN A 111 0.41 17.54 8.57
CA GLN A 111 -0.86 16.92 8.97
C GLN A 111 -1.72 17.89 9.77
N LYS A 112 -3.05 17.72 9.68
CA LYS A 112 -4.02 18.52 10.45
C LYS A 112 -4.88 17.57 11.27
N ILE A 113 -4.88 17.74 12.59
CA ILE A 113 -5.79 16.99 13.46
C ILE A 113 -7.16 17.64 13.40
N LEU A 114 -8.18 16.84 13.14
CA LEU A 114 -9.55 17.30 12.97
C LEU A 114 -10.46 16.72 14.04
N ASN A 115 -11.37 17.56 14.54
CA ASN A 115 -12.52 17.13 15.33
C ASN A 115 -13.65 16.59 14.42
N VAL A 116 -14.71 16.06 15.04
CA VAL A 116 -15.85 15.47 14.31
C VAL A 116 -16.53 16.47 13.39
N LYS A 117 -16.72 17.72 13.83
CA LYS A 117 -17.37 18.78 13.04
C LYS A 117 -16.55 19.10 11.80
N GLU A 118 -15.26 19.34 11.96
CA GLU A 118 -14.35 19.63 10.84
C GLU A 118 -14.30 18.49 9.80
N ILE A 119 -14.40 17.22 10.24
CA ILE A 119 -14.49 16.09 9.34
C ILE A 119 -15.80 16.11 8.57
N LEU A 120 -16.92 16.40 9.22
CA LEU A 120 -18.23 16.49 8.58
C LEU A 120 -18.35 17.71 7.65
N ASP A 121 -17.69 18.82 7.94
CA ASP A 121 -17.60 19.97 7.03
C ASP A 121 -16.87 19.59 5.73
N LEU A 122 -15.85 18.73 5.81
CA LEU A 122 -15.13 18.17 4.65
C LEU A 122 -15.93 17.10 3.91
N GLU A 123 -16.64 16.23 4.65
CA GLU A 123 -17.36 15.05 4.13
C GLU A 123 -18.75 14.92 4.78
N PRO A 124 -19.71 15.72 4.37
CA PRO A 124 -21.02 15.83 5.02
C PRO A 124 -21.87 14.56 4.92
N ASN A 125 -21.60 13.69 3.95
CA ASN A 125 -22.35 12.45 3.73
C ASN A 125 -21.87 11.28 4.59
N VAL A 126 -20.82 11.47 5.40
CA VAL A 126 -20.28 10.39 6.24
C VAL A 126 -20.95 10.42 7.62
N LYS A 127 -21.43 9.26 8.09
CA LYS A 127 -21.97 9.17 9.45
C LYS A 127 -20.86 9.41 10.48
N PRO A 128 -21.11 10.18 11.55
CA PRO A 128 -20.12 10.52 12.58
C PRO A 128 -19.88 9.36 13.55
N VAL A 129 -19.37 8.24 13.04
CA VAL A 129 -19.03 7.05 13.83
C VAL A 129 -17.59 7.09 14.36
N PHE A 130 -16.95 8.25 14.33
CA PHE A 130 -15.57 8.51 14.73
C PHE A 130 -15.52 9.61 15.80
N THR A 131 -14.42 9.71 16.52
CA THR A 131 -14.18 10.70 17.57
C THR A 131 -13.19 11.79 17.17
N GLY A 132 -12.51 11.62 16.02
CA GLY A 132 -11.56 12.55 15.44
C GLY A 132 -10.84 11.94 14.27
N GLY A 133 -9.93 12.70 13.68
CA GLY A 133 -9.18 12.28 12.52
C GLY A 133 -7.90 13.07 12.28
N CYS A 134 -7.15 12.64 11.28
CA CYS A 134 -5.99 13.34 10.75
C CYS A 134 -6.17 13.54 9.24
N TYR A 135 -5.96 14.75 8.77
CA TYR A 135 -6.12 15.14 7.37
C TYR A 135 -4.76 15.50 6.75
N TYR A 136 -4.50 14.95 5.59
CA TYR A 136 -3.34 15.23 4.75
C TYR A 136 -3.83 15.91 3.48
N ASP A 137 -3.88 17.23 3.48
CA ASP A 137 -4.52 18.04 2.42
C ASP A 137 -3.79 18.00 1.08
N TYR A 138 -2.49 17.71 1.09
CA TYR A 138 -1.65 17.62 -0.11
C TYR A 138 -1.67 16.23 -0.78
N ALA A 139 -2.32 15.24 -0.16
CA ALA A 139 -2.31 13.88 -0.69
C ALA A 139 -3.16 13.74 -1.96
N TYR A 140 -2.65 12.96 -2.89
CA TYR A 140 -3.35 12.53 -4.09
C TYR A 140 -4.03 11.18 -3.89
N HIS A 141 -5.09 10.95 -4.63
CA HIS A 141 -5.65 9.62 -4.79
C HIS A 141 -5.89 9.29 -6.26
N ALA A 142 -5.73 8.01 -6.60
CA ALA A 142 -6.00 7.52 -7.94
C ALA A 142 -7.50 7.27 -8.12
N ARG A 143 -8.10 7.95 -9.10
CA ARG A 143 -9.47 7.69 -9.55
C ARG A 143 -9.55 6.51 -10.51
N ASP A 144 -8.49 6.28 -11.29
CA ASP A 144 -8.34 5.12 -12.16
C ASP A 144 -6.88 4.60 -12.15
N PRO A 145 -6.52 3.73 -11.21
CA PRO A 145 -5.17 3.14 -11.16
C PRO A 145 -4.79 2.36 -12.42
N LYS A 146 -5.75 1.69 -13.07
CA LYS A 146 -5.51 0.97 -14.31
C LYS A 146 -5.20 1.92 -15.45
N GLY A 147 -5.91 3.04 -15.53
CA GLY A 147 -5.66 4.11 -16.51
C GLY A 147 -4.27 4.70 -16.35
N ILE A 148 -3.81 4.93 -15.12
CA ILE A 148 -2.43 5.42 -14.84
C ILE A 148 -1.39 4.45 -15.41
N VAL A 149 -1.48 3.16 -15.08
CA VAL A 149 -0.56 2.14 -15.60
C VAL A 149 -0.58 2.08 -17.12
N LYS A 150 -1.78 2.18 -17.74
CA LYS A 150 -1.93 2.18 -19.19
C LYS A 150 -1.23 3.39 -19.81
N LYS A 151 -1.39 4.59 -19.26
CA LYS A 151 -0.74 5.81 -19.77
C LYS A 151 0.79 5.74 -19.65
N ILE A 152 1.31 5.24 -18.53
CA ILE A 152 2.74 5.04 -18.36
C ILE A 152 3.27 4.01 -19.37
N PHE A 153 2.52 2.93 -19.62
CA PHE A 153 2.87 1.94 -20.62
C PHE A 153 2.86 2.52 -22.05
N GLU A 154 1.86 3.32 -22.41
CA GLU A 154 1.78 4.03 -23.70
C GLU A 154 2.99 4.96 -23.89
N LEU A 155 3.39 5.69 -22.83
CA LEU A 155 4.59 6.54 -22.85
C LEU A 155 5.87 5.70 -23.03
N PHE A 156 5.99 4.57 -22.33
CA PHE A 156 7.11 3.64 -22.48
C PHE A 156 7.26 3.17 -23.94
N ILE A 157 6.16 2.75 -24.58
CA ILE A 157 6.18 2.32 -25.98
C ILE A 157 6.54 3.49 -26.92
N LYS A 158 5.96 4.69 -26.67
CA LYS A 158 6.26 5.91 -27.45
C LYS A 158 7.75 6.28 -27.39
N ARG A 159 8.42 6.02 -26.24
CA ARG A 159 9.86 6.22 -26.05
C ARG A 159 10.73 5.09 -26.61
N GLY A 160 10.18 4.16 -27.40
CA GLY A 160 10.90 3.07 -28.05
C GLY A 160 11.03 1.81 -27.20
N GLY A 161 10.36 1.74 -26.06
CA GLY A 161 10.30 0.53 -25.23
C GLY A 161 9.65 -0.63 -25.96
N LYS A 162 10.12 -1.85 -25.72
CA LYS A 162 9.56 -3.07 -26.31
C LYS A 162 8.86 -3.91 -25.25
N PHE A 163 7.65 -4.32 -25.54
CA PHE A 163 6.89 -5.22 -24.67
C PHE A 163 6.89 -6.64 -25.25
N ILE A 164 7.36 -7.59 -24.45
CA ILE A 164 7.37 -9.01 -24.78
C ILE A 164 6.40 -9.73 -23.86
N LYS A 165 5.28 -10.19 -24.41
CA LYS A 165 4.24 -10.91 -23.65
C LYS A 165 4.62 -12.40 -23.57
N GLU A 166 5.49 -12.73 -22.65
CA GLU A 166 5.96 -14.10 -22.39
C GLU A 166 6.12 -14.33 -20.90
N ASN A 167 5.93 -15.58 -20.45
CA ASN A 167 6.18 -15.96 -19.08
C ASN A 167 7.67 -16.26 -18.89
N VAL A 168 8.29 -15.62 -17.90
CA VAL A 168 9.66 -15.90 -17.49
C VAL A 168 9.67 -17.18 -16.66
N LYS A 169 10.44 -18.17 -17.07
CA LYS A 169 10.64 -19.45 -16.37
C LYS A 169 11.83 -19.40 -15.44
N SER A 170 12.93 -18.90 -15.95
CA SER A 170 14.16 -18.81 -15.18
C SER A 170 14.94 -17.54 -15.44
N LEU A 171 15.76 -17.18 -14.45
CA LEU A 171 16.67 -16.06 -14.47
C LEU A 171 18.04 -16.54 -13.98
N LYS A 172 19.10 -16.27 -14.75
CA LYS A 172 20.47 -16.65 -14.41
C LYS A 172 21.41 -15.49 -14.67
N GLN A 173 22.37 -15.29 -13.80
CA GLN A 173 23.51 -14.42 -14.09
C GLN A 173 24.58 -15.23 -14.79
N SER A 174 24.88 -14.91 -16.05
CA SER A 174 25.82 -15.64 -16.88
C SER A 174 27.26 -15.15 -16.69
N SER A 175 27.43 -13.83 -16.49
CA SER A 175 28.70 -13.17 -16.21
C SER A 175 28.45 -11.92 -15.38
N TYR A 176 29.50 -11.20 -15.01
CA TYR A 176 29.38 -9.99 -14.18
C TYR A 176 28.44 -8.92 -14.77
N ASN A 177 28.28 -8.90 -16.10
CA ASN A 177 27.47 -7.91 -16.82
C ASN A 177 26.40 -8.51 -17.74
N GLU A 178 26.01 -9.76 -17.54
CA GLU A 178 25.00 -10.39 -18.41
C GLU A 178 23.98 -11.19 -17.60
N THR A 179 22.71 -10.89 -17.84
CA THR A 179 21.57 -11.66 -17.32
C THR A 179 20.90 -12.44 -18.43
N LEU A 180 20.73 -13.74 -18.22
CA LEU A 180 19.97 -14.65 -19.09
C LEU A 180 18.55 -14.79 -18.54
N ILE A 181 17.58 -14.52 -19.40
CA ILE A 181 16.14 -14.67 -19.09
C ILE A 181 15.55 -15.73 -20.01
N GLU A 182 15.19 -16.86 -19.43
CA GLU A 182 14.52 -17.93 -20.14
C GLU A 182 13.01 -17.77 -20.06
N THR A 183 12.34 -17.82 -21.20
CA THR A 183 10.89 -17.79 -21.32
C THR A 183 10.35 -19.12 -21.82
N GLU A 184 9.04 -19.20 -22.05
CA GLU A 184 8.43 -20.37 -22.68
C GLU A 184 8.86 -20.58 -24.15
N LYS A 185 9.32 -19.49 -24.81
CA LYS A 185 9.62 -19.53 -26.26
C LYS A 185 11.12 -19.54 -26.56
N LYS A 186 11.89 -18.71 -25.82
CA LYS A 186 13.33 -18.57 -26.08
C LYS A 186 14.08 -17.95 -24.89
N GLU A 187 15.39 -17.88 -25.03
CA GLU A 187 16.29 -17.17 -24.14
C GLU A 187 16.57 -15.75 -24.63
N TYR A 188 16.66 -14.82 -23.70
CA TYR A 188 17.06 -13.44 -23.93
C TYR A 188 18.29 -13.11 -23.09
N LYS A 189 19.15 -12.24 -23.62
CA LYS A 189 20.34 -11.72 -22.94
C LYS A 189 20.23 -10.22 -22.76
N PHE A 190 20.50 -9.75 -21.54
CA PHE A 190 20.49 -8.35 -21.21
C PHE A 190 21.67 -8.01 -20.30
N GLU A 191 22.19 -6.79 -20.41
CA GLU A 191 23.23 -6.28 -19.50
C GLU A 191 22.69 -6.09 -18.09
N LYS A 192 21.45 -5.64 -17.93
CA LYS A 192 20.81 -5.40 -16.65
C LYS A 192 19.35 -5.84 -16.68
N SER A 193 18.88 -6.35 -15.56
CA SER A 193 17.49 -6.77 -15.39
C SER A 193 16.94 -6.30 -14.08
N VAL A 194 15.64 -5.96 -14.07
CA VAL A 194 14.90 -5.58 -12.87
C VAL A 194 13.76 -6.59 -12.67
N ILE A 195 13.74 -7.25 -11.51
CA ILE A 195 12.65 -8.13 -11.12
C ILE A 195 11.54 -7.26 -10.49
N ALA A 196 10.44 -7.07 -11.21
CA ALA A 196 9.29 -6.27 -10.78
C ALA A 196 7.98 -7.08 -10.88
N CYS A 197 8.02 -8.35 -10.46
CA CYS A 197 6.92 -9.31 -10.62
C CYS A 197 5.97 -9.38 -9.42
N GLY A 198 5.98 -8.36 -8.55
CA GLY A 198 5.10 -8.29 -7.36
C GLY A 198 5.26 -9.54 -6.48
N ALA A 199 4.15 -10.19 -6.15
CA ALA A 199 4.12 -11.40 -5.32
C ALA A 199 4.92 -12.59 -5.88
N PHE A 200 5.18 -12.60 -7.20
CA PHE A 200 5.94 -13.68 -7.86
C PHE A 200 7.45 -13.43 -7.89
N SER A 201 7.93 -12.26 -7.48
CA SER A 201 9.35 -11.88 -7.51
C SER A 201 10.22 -12.89 -6.76
N LYS A 202 9.74 -13.38 -5.60
CA LYS A 202 10.48 -14.34 -4.78
C LYS A 202 10.88 -15.61 -5.55
N LYS A 203 10.04 -16.12 -6.44
CA LYS A 203 10.34 -17.30 -7.24
C LYS A 203 11.54 -17.11 -8.17
N LEU A 204 11.79 -15.89 -8.61
CA LEU A 204 12.92 -15.55 -9.48
C LEU A 204 14.17 -15.21 -8.66
N THR A 205 14.03 -14.50 -7.53
CA THR A 205 15.19 -14.19 -6.69
C THR A 205 15.77 -15.42 -6.02
N ASP A 206 14.94 -16.40 -5.62
CA ASP A 206 15.42 -17.67 -5.07
C ASP A 206 16.32 -18.45 -6.06
N GLN A 207 16.09 -18.31 -7.38
CA GLN A 207 16.93 -18.92 -8.43
C GLN A 207 18.32 -18.27 -8.52
N LEU A 208 18.45 -17.02 -8.09
CA LEU A 208 19.73 -16.31 -8.03
C LEU A 208 20.46 -16.51 -6.69
N GLY A 209 19.92 -17.33 -5.79
CA GLY A 209 20.42 -17.51 -4.44
C GLY A 209 20.07 -16.36 -3.47
N GLU A 210 19.24 -15.41 -3.90
CA GLU A 210 18.84 -14.25 -3.12
C GLU A 210 17.54 -14.53 -2.36
N ASN A 211 17.63 -14.66 -1.05
CA ASN A 211 16.47 -14.91 -0.20
C ASN A 211 15.84 -13.60 0.29
N ILE A 212 14.82 -13.10 -0.42
CA ILE A 212 14.05 -11.93 0.01
C ILE A 212 12.88 -12.36 0.92
N PRO A 213 12.64 -11.65 2.05
CA PRO A 213 11.55 -11.96 2.98
C PRO A 213 10.20 -11.46 2.46
N LEU A 214 9.78 -11.94 1.28
CA LEU A 214 8.54 -11.60 0.61
C LEU A 214 7.53 -12.73 0.78
N ASP A 215 6.32 -12.38 1.21
CA ASP A 215 5.14 -13.25 1.21
C ASP A 215 3.95 -12.48 0.62
N THR A 216 2.79 -13.11 0.54
CA THR A 216 1.63 -12.59 -0.19
C THR A 216 0.53 -12.20 0.77
N GLU A 217 -0.08 -11.05 0.48
CA GLU A 217 -1.33 -10.59 1.10
C GLU A 217 -2.42 -10.47 0.04
N ARG A 218 -3.57 -11.09 0.28
CA ARG A 218 -4.73 -10.97 -0.59
C ARG A 218 -5.70 -9.95 0.01
N GLY A 219 -5.78 -8.78 -0.62
CA GLY A 219 -6.74 -7.73 -0.25
C GLY A 219 -8.08 -7.90 -0.96
N TYR A 220 -9.16 -7.59 -0.26
CA TYR A 220 -10.52 -7.62 -0.78
C TYR A 220 -11.12 -6.22 -0.88
N HIS A 221 -11.93 -6.01 -1.90
CA HIS A 221 -12.63 -4.75 -2.07
C HIS A 221 -14.01 -4.94 -2.73
N VAL A 222 -14.89 -3.96 -2.50
CA VAL A 222 -16.21 -3.88 -3.13
C VAL A 222 -16.31 -2.52 -3.83
N HIS A 223 -16.92 -2.49 -5.02
CA HIS A 223 -17.28 -1.27 -5.73
C HIS A 223 -18.78 -1.03 -5.67
N PHE A 224 -19.17 0.15 -5.21
CA PHE A 224 -20.55 0.64 -5.21
C PHE A 224 -20.71 1.57 -6.43
N LYS A 225 -21.27 1.03 -7.50
CA LYS A 225 -21.49 1.76 -8.76
C LYS A 225 -22.47 2.91 -8.53
N GLY A 226 -22.26 4.05 -9.21
CA GLY A 226 -23.11 5.23 -9.08
C GLY A 226 -22.95 6.00 -7.78
N MET A 227 -21.97 5.62 -6.93
CA MET A 227 -21.69 6.29 -5.65
C MET A 227 -20.32 6.99 -5.62
N GLU A 228 -19.78 7.31 -6.79
CA GLU A 228 -18.48 7.99 -6.93
C GLU A 228 -18.42 9.38 -6.29
N SER A 229 -19.57 10.04 -6.15
CA SER A 229 -19.71 11.38 -5.58
C SER A 229 -20.17 11.38 -4.11
N LEU A 230 -20.37 10.20 -3.50
CA LEU A 230 -20.84 10.10 -2.11
C LEU A 230 -19.85 10.73 -1.13
N ILE A 231 -18.56 10.56 -1.37
CA ILE A 231 -17.47 11.23 -0.65
C ILE A 231 -16.57 11.94 -1.65
N LYS A 232 -15.90 13.01 -1.21
CA LYS A 232 -15.04 13.85 -2.07
C LYS A 232 -13.58 13.39 -2.08
N ARG A 233 -13.15 12.65 -1.05
CA ARG A 233 -11.77 12.19 -0.85
C ARG A 233 -11.73 10.85 -0.12
N PRO A 234 -10.60 10.12 -0.16
CA PRO A 234 -10.46 8.89 0.61
C PRO A 234 -10.62 9.11 2.11
N ILE A 235 -11.36 8.19 2.76
CA ILE A 235 -11.51 8.12 4.21
C ILE A 235 -11.09 6.74 4.67
N ILE A 236 -10.15 6.69 5.63
CA ILE A 236 -9.60 5.45 6.21
C ILE A 236 -10.03 5.34 7.67
N PHE A 237 -10.74 4.27 8.01
CA PHE A 237 -11.17 3.96 9.37
C PHE A 237 -10.10 3.08 10.04
N LEU A 238 -9.17 3.71 10.75
CA LEU A 238 -7.98 3.05 11.30
C LEU A 238 -8.30 1.88 12.22
N ASP A 239 -9.25 2.09 13.14
CA ASP A 239 -9.58 1.08 14.15
C ASP A 239 -10.46 -0.06 13.61
N ARG A 240 -11.00 0.12 12.40
CA ARG A 240 -11.85 -0.87 11.72
C ARG A 240 -11.15 -1.56 10.56
N GLY A 241 -9.95 -1.09 10.18
CA GLY A 241 -9.13 -1.69 9.14
C GLY A 241 -9.72 -1.63 7.73
N PHE A 242 -10.55 -0.61 7.42
CA PHE A 242 -11.05 -0.41 6.08
C PHE A 242 -10.98 1.04 5.63
N GLY A 243 -11.02 1.26 4.32
CA GLY A 243 -11.07 2.57 3.71
C GLY A 243 -12.05 2.66 2.57
N MET A 244 -12.50 3.85 2.28
CA MET A 244 -13.35 4.18 1.14
C MET A 244 -12.64 5.20 0.26
N THR A 245 -12.70 5.01 -1.06
CA THR A 245 -12.07 5.90 -2.04
C THR A 245 -13.05 6.17 -3.19
N PRO A 246 -13.32 7.43 -3.54
CA PRO A 246 -14.10 7.76 -4.72
C PRO A 246 -13.27 7.46 -5.97
N MET A 247 -13.81 6.67 -6.89
CA MET A 247 -13.14 6.27 -8.12
C MET A 247 -14.07 6.50 -9.31
N ASN A 248 -13.54 6.52 -10.54
CA ASN A 248 -14.35 6.72 -11.74
C ASN A 248 -15.43 5.65 -11.95
N GLN A 249 -15.26 4.47 -11.37
CA GLN A 249 -16.20 3.35 -11.51
C GLN A 249 -17.16 3.20 -10.30
N GLY A 250 -17.20 4.19 -9.41
CA GLY A 250 -18.00 4.18 -8.20
C GLY A 250 -17.18 4.36 -6.92
N LEU A 251 -17.81 4.21 -5.78
CA LEU A 251 -17.12 4.22 -4.49
C LEU A 251 -16.48 2.86 -4.22
N ARG A 252 -15.18 2.81 -4.03
CA ARG A 252 -14.45 1.60 -3.66
C ARG A 252 -14.29 1.53 -2.14
N ALA A 253 -14.83 0.49 -1.52
CA ALA A 253 -14.53 0.13 -0.14
C ALA A 253 -13.49 -1.01 -0.14
N VAL A 254 -12.40 -0.83 0.58
CA VAL A 254 -11.28 -1.79 0.71
C VAL A 254 -11.03 -2.05 2.18
N GLY A 255 -10.90 -3.31 2.53
CA GLY A 255 -10.60 -3.77 3.89
C GLY A 255 -10.13 -5.22 3.82
N THR A 256 -10.16 -5.94 4.89
CA THR A 256 -9.86 -7.37 5.01
C THR A 256 -8.66 -7.85 4.19
N VAL A 257 -7.65 -8.30 4.88
CA VAL A 257 -6.44 -8.91 4.32
C VAL A 257 -6.43 -10.39 4.67
N GLU A 258 -6.23 -11.24 3.67
CA GLU A 258 -6.05 -12.68 3.86
C GLU A 258 -4.58 -13.04 3.69
N LEU A 259 -4.02 -13.72 4.68
CA LEU A 259 -2.68 -14.30 4.65
C LEU A 259 -2.82 -15.82 4.39
N GLY A 260 -2.47 -16.26 3.19
CA GLY A 260 -2.75 -17.64 2.77
C GLY A 260 -1.91 -18.15 1.61
N GLY A 261 -0.88 -17.44 1.24
CA GLY A 261 0.01 -17.77 0.11
C GLY A 261 -0.64 -17.51 -1.26
N LEU A 262 0.13 -17.87 -2.31
CA LEU A 262 -0.32 -17.82 -3.71
C LEU A 262 -1.30 -18.93 -4.02
#